data_58bea63bbdaab029e899e282e9644207
#
_entry.id   58bea63bbdaab029e899e282e9644207
#
_cell.length_a   1.000
_cell.length_b   1.000
_cell.length_c   1.000
_cell.angle_alpha   90.00
_cell.angle_beta   90.00
_cell.angle_gamma   90.00
#
_symmetry.space_group_name_H-M   'P 1'
#
loop_
_entity.id
_entity.type
_entity.pdbx_description
1 polymer ?
#
loop_
_entity_poly.entity_id
_entity_poly.type
_entity_poly.pdbx_seq_one_letter_code
_entity_poly.pdbx_strand_id
1 'polypeptide(L)'
;MDAEDPLFILYTSGTTGQPKGIVHSTGGYLTQVAATTKCVFDLKDEDVYWCTADVGWITGHSYIVYGPLALGATIMMYEGAPDWPDRGRFWDLCEKYGVTVFYTAPTAIRAFMKWGEEWPGRYDLSALRLLGTVGEPINPEAWTWYQRVIGGGRCPIVDTWWQTETGAIMITPLPGVTTTKPGSATVAFPGIDATILDTEGEEAESGYLAITSPWPSMLRGIWGDEKRYRDTYWSKFEGVYFPGDGARVDDDGYFWIMGRVDDVLNVAGHRIGTMEVESALVDHEAVAEAAVVGRADEIKGQAIAAFVSLKEGVEPGSTLREELRDHVAKEIGAIARPADLIITADLPKTRSGKIMRRLLRDIADGRALGDMTTLA
;
A
#
# COMPACT_ATOMS: atom_id res chain seq x y z
N MET A 1 -34.36 0.32 -4.13
CA MET A 1 -33.20 -0.54 -3.85
C MET A 1 -33.03 -0.55 -2.34
N ASP A 2 -32.95 -1.71 -1.75
CA ASP A 2 -32.69 -1.85 -0.31
C ASP A 2 -31.20 -1.53 -0.01
N ALA A 3 -30.91 -1.09 1.22
CA ALA A 3 -29.53 -0.79 1.63
C ALA A 3 -28.62 -2.02 1.60
N GLU A 4 -29.18 -3.21 1.81
CA GLU A 4 -28.47 -4.49 1.76
C GLU A 4 -28.46 -5.15 0.37
N ASP A 5 -29.14 -4.57 -0.64
CA ASP A 5 -29.00 -5.07 -2.01
C ASP A 5 -27.53 -5.08 -2.43
N PRO A 6 -27.01 -6.15 -3.07
CA PRO A 6 -25.65 -6.20 -3.58
C PRO A 6 -25.38 -5.06 -4.57
N LEU A 7 -24.29 -4.32 -4.36
CA LEU A 7 -23.85 -3.25 -5.25
C LEU A 7 -22.94 -3.80 -6.35
N PHE A 8 -21.93 -4.57 -5.94
CA PHE A 8 -21.00 -5.22 -6.85
C PHE A 8 -20.33 -6.45 -6.21
N ILE A 9 -19.72 -7.25 -7.06
CA ILE A 9 -18.81 -8.33 -6.69
C ILE A 9 -17.46 -8.02 -7.33
N LEU A 10 -16.41 -7.89 -6.51
CA LEU A 10 -15.07 -7.65 -6.99
C LEU A 10 -14.13 -8.80 -6.63
N TYR A 11 -13.51 -9.39 -7.65
CA TYR A 11 -12.59 -10.49 -7.45
C TYR A 11 -11.19 -10.02 -7.07
N THR A 12 -10.66 -10.59 -6.00
CA THR A 12 -9.28 -10.37 -5.53
C THR A 12 -8.47 -11.65 -5.67
N SER A 13 -7.15 -11.51 -5.88
CA SER A 13 -6.24 -12.65 -5.83
C SER A 13 -6.19 -13.20 -4.40
N GLY A 14 -6.66 -14.44 -4.20
CA GLY A 14 -6.51 -15.10 -2.91
C GLY A 14 -5.07 -15.59 -2.69
N THR A 15 -4.62 -15.60 -1.44
CA THR A 15 -3.32 -16.20 -1.04
C THR A 15 -3.22 -17.68 -1.40
N THR A 16 -4.36 -18.37 -1.52
CA THR A 16 -4.47 -19.79 -1.91
C THR A 16 -4.54 -20.03 -3.43
N GLY A 17 -4.35 -19.00 -4.27
CA GLY A 17 -4.34 -19.10 -5.71
C GLY A 17 -5.72 -19.00 -6.40
N GLN A 18 -6.84 -19.24 -5.69
CA GLN A 18 -8.18 -19.04 -6.25
C GLN A 18 -8.70 -17.64 -5.93
N PRO A 19 -9.19 -16.87 -6.92
CA PRO A 19 -9.79 -15.57 -6.68
C PRO A 19 -10.97 -15.64 -5.71
N LYS A 20 -11.17 -14.56 -4.92
CA LYS A 20 -12.30 -14.38 -3.99
C LYS A 20 -13.21 -13.29 -4.54
N GLY A 21 -14.48 -13.57 -4.78
CA GLY A 21 -15.48 -12.57 -5.16
C GLY A 21 -16.01 -11.85 -3.92
N ILE A 22 -15.47 -10.70 -3.59
CA ILE A 22 -15.89 -9.90 -2.44
C ILE A 22 -17.18 -9.18 -2.76
N VAL A 23 -18.19 -9.37 -1.90
CA VAL A 23 -19.54 -8.79 -2.07
C VAL A 23 -19.69 -7.55 -1.20
N HIS A 24 -20.11 -6.43 -1.80
CA HIS A 24 -20.50 -5.22 -1.07
C HIS A 24 -21.96 -4.88 -1.27
N SER A 25 -22.62 -4.40 -0.20
CA SER A 25 -23.99 -3.90 -0.25
C SER A 25 -24.04 -2.40 -0.56
N THR A 26 -25.18 -1.93 -1.05
CA THR A 26 -25.35 -0.57 -1.57
C THR A 26 -25.25 0.49 -0.47
N GLY A 27 -26.05 0.39 0.59
CA GLY A 27 -26.20 1.48 1.56
C GLY A 27 -24.97 1.68 2.44
N GLY A 28 -24.48 0.60 3.07
CA GLY A 28 -23.33 0.68 3.96
C GLY A 28 -22.06 1.10 3.24
N TYR A 29 -21.80 0.52 2.07
CA TYR A 29 -20.62 0.85 1.26
C TYR A 29 -20.64 2.34 0.85
N LEU A 30 -21.72 2.81 0.24
CA LEU A 30 -21.82 4.21 -0.22
C LEU A 30 -21.71 5.21 0.94
N THR A 31 -22.30 4.90 2.09
CA THR A 31 -22.23 5.77 3.28
C THR A 31 -20.78 6.00 3.72
N GLN A 32 -20.01 4.94 3.91
CA GLN A 32 -18.64 5.09 4.40
C GLN A 32 -17.69 5.61 3.32
N VAL A 33 -17.85 5.18 2.07
CA VAL A 33 -17.00 5.67 0.97
C VAL A 33 -17.22 7.18 0.78
N ALA A 34 -18.46 7.68 0.82
CA ALA A 34 -18.74 9.11 0.75
C ALA A 34 -18.17 9.87 1.97
N ALA A 35 -18.36 9.34 3.19
CA ALA A 35 -17.85 9.97 4.40
C ALA A 35 -16.32 10.07 4.40
N THR A 36 -15.63 8.98 4.05
CA THR A 36 -14.16 8.96 3.99
C THR A 36 -13.65 9.84 2.84
N THR A 37 -14.29 9.84 1.68
CA THR A 37 -13.93 10.76 0.59
C THR A 37 -14.03 12.22 1.05
N LYS A 38 -15.12 12.60 1.72
CA LYS A 38 -15.31 13.95 2.22
C LYS A 38 -14.28 14.36 3.26
N CYS A 39 -14.04 13.51 4.25
CA CYS A 39 -13.22 13.86 5.41
C CYS A 39 -11.73 13.67 5.17
N VAL A 40 -11.32 12.56 4.53
CA VAL A 40 -9.91 12.21 4.33
C VAL A 40 -9.26 13.09 3.27
N PHE A 41 -9.98 13.38 2.18
CA PHE A 41 -9.48 14.28 1.15
C PHE A 41 -9.89 15.73 1.40
N ASP A 42 -10.63 16.01 2.49
CA ASP A 42 -11.15 17.35 2.81
C ASP A 42 -11.76 18.02 1.58
N LEU A 43 -12.56 17.24 0.84
CA LEU A 43 -12.99 17.59 -0.51
C LEU A 43 -13.93 18.80 -0.53
N LYS A 44 -13.61 19.79 -1.35
CA LYS A 44 -14.37 21.03 -1.56
C LYS A 44 -15.05 21.03 -2.93
N ASP A 45 -16.03 21.90 -3.11
CA ASP A 45 -16.81 21.97 -4.34
C ASP A 45 -15.97 22.42 -5.55
N GLU A 46 -14.93 23.22 -5.33
CA GLU A 46 -14.00 23.70 -6.35
C GLU A 46 -12.85 22.76 -6.68
N ASP A 47 -12.73 21.64 -5.95
CA ASP A 47 -11.61 20.72 -6.16
C ASP A 47 -11.69 19.94 -7.48
N VAL A 48 -10.55 19.75 -8.09
CA VAL A 48 -10.32 18.78 -9.14
C VAL A 48 -9.54 17.60 -8.52
N TYR A 49 -10.25 16.52 -8.31
CA TYR A 49 -9.71 15.30 -7.67
C TYR A 49 -9.20 14.31 -8.70
N TRP A 50 -7.99 13.83 -8.52
CA TRP A 50 -7.41 12.80 -9.36
C TRP A 50 -6.88 11.63 -8.55
N CYS A 51 -7.52 10.48 -8.69
CA CYS A 51 -7.00 9.19 -8.26
C CYS A 51 -6.45 8.45 -9.49
N THR A 52 -5.20 8.00 -9.42
CA THR A 52 -4.52 7.34 -10.55
C THR A 52 -4.73 5.83 -10.60
N ALA A 53 -5.56 5.28 -9.73
CA ALA A 53 -5.87 3.85 -9.72
C ALA A 53 -6.68 3.45 -10.96
N ASP A 54 -6.57 2.19 -11.34
CA ASP A 54 -7.44 1.59 -12.36
C ASP A 54 -8.85 1.39 -11.79
N VAL A 55 -9.88 1.72 -12.58
CA VAL A 55 -11.29 1.58 -12.18
C VAL A 55 -11.71 0.13 -11.94
N GLY A 56 -10.99 -0.84 -12.46
CA GLY A 56 -11.21 -2.27 -12.23
C GLY A 56 -10.81 -2.76 -10.83
N TRP A 57 -10.11 -1.94 -10.05
CA TRP A 57 -9.71 -2.25 -8.67
C TRP A 57 -10.61 -1.56 -7.65
N ILE A 58 -10.57 -2.05 -6.41
CA ILE A 58 -11.40 -1.45 -5.35
C ILE A 58 -11.11 0.04 -5.15
N THR A 59 -9.86 0.50 -5.31
CA THR A 59 -9.52 1.91 -5.21
C THR A 59 -10.24 2.73 -6.27
N GLY A 60 -10.33 2.23 -7.49
CA GLY A 60 -11.10 2.86 -8.56
C GLY A 60 -12.60 2.87 -8.25
N HIS A 61 -13.15 1.75 -7.76
CA HIS A 61 -14.55 1.69 -7.34
C HIS A 61 -14.84 2.74 -6.25
N SER A 62 -14.11 2.68 -5.13
CA SER A 62 -14.38 3.52 -3.97
C SER A 62 -14.03 4.99 -4.19
N TYR A 63 -12.87 5.28 -4.79
CA TYR A 63 -12.28 6.61 -4.80
C TYR A 63 -12.05 7.21 -6.20
N ILE A 64 -12.65 6.64 -7.25
CA ILE A 64 -12.87 7.31 -8.53
C ILE A 64 -14.37 7.40 -8.78
N VAL A 65 -15.08 6.26 -8.68
CA VAL A 65 -16.50 6.19 -9.09
C VAL A 65 -17.41 6.57 -7.93
N TYR A 66 -17.51 5.71 -6.88
CA TYR A 66 -18.60 5.84 -5.92
C TYR A 66 -18.45 7.03 -4.96
N GLY A 67 -17.32 7.18 -4.30
CA GLY A 67 -17.13 8.22 -3.28
C GLY A 67 -17.18 9.64 -3.83
N PRO A 68 -16.29 10.00 -4.77
CA PRO A 68 -16.27 11.35 -5.33
C PRO A 68 -17.55 11.71 -6.05
N LEU A 69 -18.14 10.82 -6.86
CA LEU A 69 -19.37 11.12 -7.61
C LEU A 69 -20.60 11.20 -6.70
N ALA A 70 -20.65 10.44 -5.60
CA ALA A 70 -21.72 10.59 -4.60
C ALA A 70 -21.71 11.97 -3.93
N LEU A 71 -20.55 12.63 -3.90
CA LEU A 71 -20.38 13.99 -3.39
C LEU A 71 -20.50 15.09 -4.45
N GLY A 72 -20.73 14.72 -5.72
CA GLY A 72 -20.77 15.66 -6.84
C GLY A 72 -19.42 16.29 -7.20
N ALA A 73 -18.31 15.64 -6.85
CA ALA A 73 -16.97 16.14 -7.09
C ALA A 73 -16.59 16.15 -8.57
N THR A 74 -15.75 17.10 -8.97
CA THR A 74 -15.07 17.05 -10.26
C THR A 74 -13.91 16.05 -10.17
N ILE A 75 -13.96 14.99 -10.97
CA ILE A 75 -12.91 13.99 -11.04
C ILE A 75 -12.16 14.05 -12.37
N MET A 76 -10.88 13.81 -12.33
CA MET A 76 -10.07 13.58 -13.52
C MET A 76 -9.85 12.08 -13.71
N MET A 77 -10.04 11.59 -14.91
CA MET A 77 -9.70 10.22 -15.32
C MET A 77 -8.68 10.28 -16.47
N TYR A 78 -7.68 9.43 -16.41
CA TYR A 78 -6.65 9.34 -17.42
C TYR A 78 -6.47 7.91 -17.89
N GLU A 79 -6.58 7.70 -19.21
CA GLU A 79 -6.29 6.43 -19.86
C GLU A 79 -4.91 6.54 -20.54
N GLY A 80 -3.90 5.93 -19.96
CA GLY A 80 -2.54 5.95 -20.49
C GLY A 80 -1.49 5.62 -19.45
N ALA A 81 -0.25 5.47 -19.92
CA ALA A 81 0.90 5.25 -19.06
C ALA A 81 1.41 6.57 -18.45
N PRO A 82 1.98 6.52 -17.22
CA PRO A 82 2.46 7.73 -16.54
C PRO A 82 3.69 8.38 -17.20
N ASP A 83 4.37 7.66 -18.09
CA ASP A 83 5.59 8.06 -18.79
C ASP A 83 5.40 8.25 -20.30
N TRP A 84 4.17 8.31 -20.80
CA TRP A 84 3.88 8.55 -22.22
C TRP A 84 3.14 9.88 -22.42
N PRO A 85 3.63 10.78 -23.32
CA PRO A 85 4.78 10.63 -24.24
C PRO A 85 6.15 10.79 -23.59
N ASP A 86 6.20 11.29 -22.35
CA ASP A 86 7.40 11.41 -21.53
C ASP A 86 7.08 11.32 -20.03
N ARG A 87 8.10 11.28 -19.20
CA ARG A 87 8.01 11.14 -17.74
C ARG A 87 7.39 12.35 -17.02
N GLY A 88 7.13 13.43 -17.72
CA GLY A 88 6.41 14.61 -17.21
C GLY A 88 4.89 14.51 -17.32
N ARG A 89 4.37 13.45 -17.93
CA ARG A 89 2.96 13.33 -18.30
C ARG A 89 1.96 13.60 -17.17
N PHE A 90 2.20 13.06 -16.00
CA PHE A 90 1.29 13.26 -14.87
C PHE A 90 1.30 14.73 -14.39
N TRP A 91 2.45 15.35 -14.43
CA TRP A 91 2.63 16.72 -13.99
C TRP A 91 2.03 17.72 -14.99
N ASP A 92 2.17 17.45 -16.32
CA ASP A 92 1.47 18.17 -17.39
C ASP A 92 -0.08 18.13 -17.17
N LEU A 93 -0.60 16.98 -16.81
CA LEU A 93 -2.03 16.83 -16.53
C LEU A 93 -2.44 17.57 -15.25
N CYS A 94 -1.63 17.52 -14.19
CA CYS A 94 -1.89 18.27 -12.96
C CYS A 94 -1.97 19.78 -13.23
N GLU A 95 -1.00 20.34 -13.94
CA GLU A 95 -0.98 21.76 -14.30
C GLU A 95 -2.15 22.11 -15.23
N LYS A 96 -2.30 21.36 -16.32
CA LYS A 96 -3.30 21.64 -17.36
C LYS A 96 -4.72 21.66 -16.86
N TYR A 97 -5.08 20.76 -15.93
CA TYR A 97 -6.42 20.60 -15.42
C TYR A 97 -6.61 21.18 -14.01
N GLY A 98 -5.56 21.77 -13.44
CA GLY A 98 -5.63 22.39 -12.11
C GLY A 98 -5.96 21.37 -11.02
N VAL A 99 -5.34 20.18 -11.05
CA VAL A 99 -5.57 19.14 -10.05
C VAL A 99 -5.22 19.67 -8.66
N THR A 100 -6.15 19.54 -7.72
CA THR A 100 -6.00 20.04 -6.35
C THR A 100 -5.74 18.93 -5.34
N VAL A 101 -6.27 17.74 -5.61
CA VAL A 101 -6.09 16.52 -4.78
C VAL A 101 -5.54 15.42 -5.67
N PHE A 102 -4.38 14.88 -5.29
CA PHE A 102 -3.70 13.84 -6.06
C PHE A 102 -3.49 12.57 -5.19
N TYR A 103 -4.13 11.47 -5.58
CA TYR A 103 -4.15 10.20 -4.85
C TYR A 103 -3.55 9.08 -5.70
N THR A 104 -2.44 8.50 -5.25
CA THR A 104 -1.68 7.51 -6.05
C THR A 104 -1.05 6.42 -5.19
N ALA A 105 -0.42 5.43 -5.82
CA ALA A 105 0.24 4.34 -5.12
C ALA A 105 1.72 4.65 -4.82
N PRO A 106 2.30 4.16 -3.71
CA PRO A 106 3.73 4.26 -3.40
C PRO A 106 4.63 3.73 -4.52
N THR A 107 4.23 2.69 -5.25
CA THR A 107 4.93 2.20 -6.43
C THR A 107 5.08 3.27 -7.51
N ALA A 108 4.04 4.07 -7.77
CA ALA A 108 4.13 5.19 -8.72
C ALA A 108 5.07 6.28 -8.20
N ILE A 109 5.01 6.59 -6.91
CA ILE A 109 5.89 7.59 -6.28
C ILE A 109 7.36 7.16 -6.42
N ARG A 110 7.69 5.90 -6.15
CA ARG A 110 9.06 5.38 -6.33
C ARG A 110 9.51 5.44 -7.81
N ALA A 111 8.61 5.20 -8.76
CA ALA A 111 8.92 5.37 -10.17
C ALA A 111 9.23 6.85 -10.50
N PHE A 112 8.46 7.79 -9.97
CA PHE A 112 8.72 9.23 -10.13
C PHE A 112 10.06 9.65 -9.51
N MET A 113 10.40 9.13 -8.33
CA MET A 113 11.71 9.33 -7.71
C MET A 113 12.85 8.84 -8.61
N LYS A 114 12.69 7.63 -9.18
CA LYS A 114 13.67 7.03 -10.10
C LYS A 114 13.85 7.85 -11.37
N TRP A 115 12.80 8.48 -11.87
CA TRP A 115 12.86 9.32 -13.07
C TRP A 115 13.51 10.68 -12.86
N GLY A 116 13.55 11.18 -11.62
CA GLY A 116 14.22 12.41 -11.22
C GLY A 116 13.28 13.61 -11.01
N GLU A 117 13.76 14.55 -10.19
CA GLU A 117 13.01 15.74 -9.77
C GLU A 117 12.86 16.79 -10.90
N GLU A 118 13.66 16.71 -11.93
CA GLU A 118 13.59 17.61 -13.10
C GLU A 118 12.27 17.49 -13.85
N TRP A 119 11.58 16.32 -13.77
CA TRP A 119 10.31 16.13 -14.45
C TRP A 119 9.18 16.92 -13.81
N PRO A 120 8.86 16.75 -12.50
CA PRO A 120 7.85 17.60 -11.86
C PRO A 120 8.26 19.08 -11.82
N GLY A 121 9.56 19.38 -11.74
CA GLY A 121 10.05 20.76 -11.70
C GLY A 121 9.81 21.60 -12.96
N ARG A 122 9.32 21.00 -14.05
CA ARG A 122 8.98 21.70 -15.30
C ARG A 122 7.55 22.27 -15.31
N TYR A 123 6.73 21.91 -14.32
CA TYR A 123 5.29 22.18 -14.30
C TYR A 123 4.89 22.94 -13.05
N ASP A 124 3.83 23.73 -13.16
CA ASP A 124 3.24 24.42 -12.01
C ASP A 124 2.29 23.50 -11.25
N LEU A 125 2.75 22.98 -10.11
CA LEU A 125 1.99 22.15 -9.21
C LEU A 125 1.37 22.94 -8.03
N SER A 126 1.32 24.27 -8.13
CA SER A 126 0.85 25.14 -7.05
C SER A 126 -0.65 24.94 -6.70
N ALA A 127 -1.44 24.44 -7.65
CA ALA A 127 -2.84 24.09 -7.43
C ALA A 127 -3.02 22.87 -6.48
N LEU A 128 -2.04 21.97 -6.40
CA LEU A 128 -2.10 20.85 -5.46
C LEU A 128 -2.18 21.37 -4.02
N ARG A 129 -3.16 20.90 -3.26
CA ARG A 129 -3.35 21.22 -1.85
C ARG A 129 -3.34 20.02 -0.92
N LEU A 130 -3.56 18.81 -1.45
CA LEU A 130 -3.56 17.56 -0.71
C LEU A 130 -3.04 16.41 -1.57
N LEU A 131 -2.20 15.59 -0.98
CA LEU A 131 -1.68 14.36 -1.55
C LEU A 131 -2.18 13.15 -0.78
N GLY A 132 -2.30 12.01 -1.44
CA GLY A 132 -2.68 10.77 -0.78
C GLY A 132 -1.94 9.56 -1.33
N THR A 133 -1.84 8.52 -0.50
CA THR A 133 -1.19 7.24 -0.84
C THR A 133 -2.10 6.06 -0.52
N VAL A 134 -2.03 5.01 -1.35
CA VAL A 134 -2.90 3.84 -1.26
C VAL A 134 -2.28 2.59 -1.86
N GLY A 135 -2.71 1.44 -1.36
CA GLY A 135 -2.51 0.13 -1.96
C GLY A 135 -1.37 -0.69 -1.37
N GLU A 136 -0.39 -0.03 -0.78
CA GLU A 136 0.70 -0.64 -0.03
C GLU A 136 1.24 0.37 1.01
N PRO A 137 1.94 -0.08 2.06
CA PRO A 137 2.63 0.85 2.95
C PRO A 137 3.68 1.66 2.19
N ILE A 138 3.79 2.94 2.51
CA ILE A 138 4.81 3.82 1.95
C ILE A 138 6.02 3.90 2.88
N ASN A 139 7.22 3.77 2.35
CA ASN A 139 8.43 3.99 3.12
C ASN A 139 8.66 5.48 3.41
N PRO A 140 9.28 5.84 4.55
CA PRO A 140 9.46 7.22 4.99
C PRO A 140 10.17 8.12 3.96
N GLU A 141 11.15 7.58 3.24
CA GLU A 141 11.88 8.32 2.21
C GLU A 141 10.96 8.73 1.05
N ALA A 142 10.17 7.79 0.51
CA ALA A 142 9.24 8.09 -0.57
C ALA A 142 8.14 9.06 -0.11
N TRP A 143 7.67 8.94 1.13
CA TRP A 143 6.72 9.86 1.73
C TRP A 143 7.31 11.29 1.81
N THR A 144 8.53 11.42 2.31
CA THR A 144 9.23 12.70 2.45
C THR A 144 9.50 13.34 1.10
N TRP A 145 9.95 12.53 0.12
CA TRP A 145 10.15 12.99 -1.26
C TRP A 145 8.84 13.50 -1.87
N TYR A 146 7.76 12.74 -1.72
CA TYR A 146 6.45 13.08 -2.25
C TYR A 146 5.92 14.39 -1.67
N GLN A 147 6.06 14.56 -0.34
CA GLN A 147 5.67 15.78 0.36
C GLN A 147 6.51 16.99 -0.09
N ARG A 148 7.82 16.83 -0.22
CA ARG A 148 8.73 17.91 -0.58
C ARG A 148 8.65 18.28 -2.06
N VAL A 149 8.76 17.30 -2.95
CA VAL A 149 8.90 17.54 -4.38
C VAL A 149 7.56 17.81 -5.04
N ILE A 150 6.58 16.97 -4.81
CA ILE A 150 5.27 17.10 -5.44
C ILE A 150 4.38 18.05 -4.63
N GLY A 151 4.36 17.91 -3.33
CA GLY A 151 3.58 18.76 -2.43
C GLY A 151 4.18 20.15 -2.17
N GLY A 152 5.41 20.40 -2.63
CA GLY A 152 6.11 21.68 -2.42
C GLY A 152 6.32 22.00 -0.93
N GLY A 153 6.37 21.00 -0.05
CA GLY A 153 6.48 21.15 1.41
C GLY A 153 5.22 21.68 2.11
N ARG A 154 4.14 22.00 1.36
CA ARG A 154 2.91 22.61 1.89
C ARG A 154 1.72 21.66 1.95
N CYS A 155 1.67 20.66 1.05
CA CYS A 155 0.54 19.73 1.00
C CYS A 155 0.63 18.70 2.13
N PRO A 156 -0.43 18.50 2.93
CA PRO A 156 -0.51 17.32 3.78
C PRO A 156 -0.59 16.05 2.94
N ILE A 157 -0.10 14.94 3.48
CA ILE A 157 -0.25 13.61 2.88
C ILE A 157 -1.21 12.81 3.75
N VAL A 158 -2.23 12.22 3.14
CA VAL A 158 -3.05 11.19 3.76
C VAL A 158 -2.59 9.83 3.25
N ASP A 159 -1.92 9.09 4.13
CA ASP A 159 -1.60 7.68 3.90
C ASP A 159 -2.78 6.83 4.37
N THR A 160 -3.27 5.95 3.52
CA THR A 160 -4.54 5.28 3.76
C THR A 160 -4.39 3.77 3.80
N TRP A 161 -4.73 3.17 4.94
CA TRP A 161 -4.86 1.72 5.02
C TRP A 161 -6.32 1.30 4.90
N TRP A 162 -6.58 0.39 4.00
CA TRP A 162 -7.85 -0.28 3.77
C TRP A 162 -7.68 -1.40 2.74
N GLN A 163 -8.74 -2.18 2.52
CA GLN A 163 -8.73 -3.34 1.63
C GLN A 163 -9.98 -3.38 0.77
N THR A 164 -10.00 -4.27 -0.24
CA THR A 164 -11.23 -4.60 -0.98
C THR A 164 -12.33 -5.04 0.00
N GLU A 165 -11.96 -5.83 0.98
CA GLU A 165 -12.84 -6.37 2.00
C GLU A 165 -13.42 -5.31 2.93
N THR A 166 -12.67 -4.27 3.25
CA THR A 166 -13.17 -3.17 4.09
C THR A 166 -14.03 -2.18 3.31
N GLY A 167 -13.90 -2.14 1.98
CA GLY A 167 -14.67 -1.30 1.08
C GLY A 167 -14.29 0.19 1.08
N ALA A 168 -13.83 0.71 2.21
CA ALA A 168 -13.43 2.09 2.39
C ALA A 168 -12.22 2.22 3.33
N ILE A 169 -11.65 3.42 3.41
CA ILE A 169 -10.51 3.77 4.27
C ILE A 169 -10.87 3.53 5.74
N MET A 170 -9.96 2.89 6.47
CA MET A 170 -10.13 2.49 7.87
C MET A 170 -9.13 3.20 8.79
N ILE A 171 -7.86 3.36 8.36
CA ILE A 171 -6.80 3.99 9.15
C ILE A 171 -6.12 5.03 8.26
N THR A 172 -6.05 6.29 8.72
CA THR A 172 -5.55 7.41 7.93
C THR A 172 -5.46 8.69 8.77
N PRO A 173 -4.57 9.63 8.48
CA PRO A 173 -4.64 10.96 9.07
C PRO A 173 -5.81 11.77 8.50
N LEU A 174 -6.34 12.70 9.28
CA LEU A 174 -7.28 13.72 8.82
C LEU A 174 -6.54 15.05 8.62
N PRO A 175 -6.66 15.70 7.44
CA PRO A 175 -5.96 16.95 7.14
C PRO A 175 -6.31 18.05 8.15
N GLY A 176 -5.30 18.74 8.67
CA GLY A 176 -5.47 19.81 9.65
C GLY A 176 -5.83 19.35 11.08
N VAL A 177 -6.02 18.06 11.30
CA VAL A 177 -6.38 17.47 12.61
C VAL A 177 -5.25 16.56 13.12
N THR A 178 -4.73 15.67 12.27
CA THR A 178 -3.74 14.67 12.65
C THR A 178 -2.35 15.13 12.26
N THR A 179 -1.40 15.14 13.21
CA THR A 179 0.02 15.28 12.89
C THR A 179 0.51 14.02 12.20
N THR A 180 1.14 14.15 11.03
CA THR A 180 1.59 12.99 10.26
C THR A 180 3.03 12.60 10.64
N LYS A 181 3.33 11.30 10.55
CA LYS A 181 4.69 10.74 10.60
C LYS A 181 4.94 10.01 9.28
N PRO A 182 6.07 10.28 8.59
CA PRO A 182 6.41 9.60 7.35
C PRO A 182 6.35 8.07 7.48
N GLY A 183 5.51 7.42 6.68
CA GLY A 183 5.34 5.96 6.68
C GLY A 183 4.30 5.41 7.66
N SER A 184 3.70 6.25 8.52
CA SER A 184 2.62 5.82 9.41
C SER A 184 1.24 6.06 8.79
N ALA A 185 0.35 5.08 8.89
CA ALA A 185 -1.07 5.24 8.57
C ALA A 185 -1.82 6.05 9.64
N THR A 186 -1.18 6.38 10.75
CA THR A 186 -1.61 7.20 11.88
C THR A 186 -2.77 6.61 12.70
N VAL A 187 -3.99 7.11 12.61
CA VAL A 187 -5.07 6.75 13.52
C VAL A 187 -6.25 6.10 12.81
N ALA A 188 -7.03 5.31 13.52
CA ALA A 188 -8.29 4.80 13.00
C ALA A 188 -9.24 5.94 12.64
N PHE A 189 -9.94 5.80 11.49
CA PHE A 189 -10.97 6.75 11.10
C PHE A 189 -12.12 6.73 12.12
N PRO A 190 -12.76 7.88 12.42
CA PRO A 190 -13.86 7.94 13.39
C PRO A 190 -14.95 6.88 13.14
N GLY A 191 -15.23 6.07 14.15
CA GLY A 191 -16.16 4.95 14.08
C GLY A 191 -15.54 3.61 13.67
N ILE A 192 -14.21 3.55 13.56
CA ILE A 192 -13.47 2.31 13.34
C ILE A 192 -12.72 1.93 14.61
N ASP A 193 -13.00 0.74 15.14
CA ASP A 193 -12.34 0.19 16.33
C ASP A 193 -11.22 -0.77 15.90
N ALA A 194 -10.05 -0.17 15.58
CA ALA A 194 -8.85 -0.92 15.22
C ALA A 194 -7.98 -1.16 16.45
N THR A 195 -7.43 -2.37 16.57
CA THR A 195 -6.48 -2.76 17.61
C THR A 195 -5.40 -3.69 17.05
N ILE A 196 -4.41 -3.99 17.86
CA ILE A 196 -3.39 -4.99 17.55
C ILE A 196 -3.50 -6.12 18.57
N LEU A 197 -3.52 -7.35 18.07
CA LEU A 197 -3.61 -8.55 18.90
C LEU A 197 -2.35 -9.41 18.72
N ASP A 198 -1.92 -10.05 19.79
CA ASP A 198 -0.90 -11.09 19.76
C ASP A 198 -1.44 -12.44 19.26
N THR A 199 -0.67 -13.51 19.39
CA THR A 199 -1.06 -14.87 18.99
C THR A 199 -2.16 -15.47 19.85
N GLU A 200 -2.27 -15.01 21.08
CA GLU A 200 -3.27 -15.44 22.08
C GLU A 200 -4.58 -14.65 21.98
N GLY A 201 -4.58 -13.54 21.21
CA GLY A 201 -5.74 -12.65 21.04
C GLY A 201 -5.82 -11.53 22.06
N GLU A 202 -4.76 -11.29 22.81
CA GLU A 202 -4.65 -10.19 23.75
C GLU A 202 -4.08 -8.93 23.07
N GLU A 203 -4.44 -7.75 23.58
CA GLU A 203 -3.92 -6.48 23.05
C GLU A 203 -2.40 -6.38 23.20
N ALA A 204 -1.72 -5.92 22.14
CA ALA A 204 -0.26 -5.81 22.06
C ALA A 204 0.17 -4.57 21.28
N GLU A 205 1.41 -4.12 21.49
CA GLU A 205 1.99 -3.01 20.74
C GLU A 205 2.38 -3.41 19.30
N SER A 206 2.61 -4.71 19.06
CA SER A 206 2.97 -5.25 17.74
C SER A 206 2.39 -6.64 17.56
N GLY A 207 1.79 -6.89 16.40
CA GLY A 207 1.14 -8.18 16.13
C GLY A 207 0.23 -8.15 14.92
N TYR A 208 -0.97 -8.64 15.10
CA TYR A 208 -2.00 -8.75 14.08
C TYR A 208 -2.94 -7.55 14.16
N LEU A 209 -3.05 -6.82 13.05
CA LEU A 209 -4.09 -5.81 12.95
C LEU A 209 -5.47 -6.49 13.02
N ALA A 210 -6.37 -5.94 13.79
CA ALA A 210 -7.71 -6.45 14.01
C ALA A 210 -8.73 -5.32 14.07
N ILE A 211 -9.96 -5.57 13.60
CA ILE A 211 -11.08 -4.65 13.73
C ILE A 211 -12.13 -5.31 14.60
N THR A 212 -12.42 -4.69 15.75
CA THR A 212 -13.23 -5.30 16.81
C THR A 212 -14.72 -5.00 16.72
N SER A 213 -15.11 -4.00 15.92
CA SER A 213 -16.51 -3.64 15.70
C SER A 213 -16.84 -3.61 14.20
N PRO A 214 -18.09 -3.95 13.80
CA PRO A 214 -18.50 -3.84 12.42
C PRO A 214 -18.55 -2.38 11.97
N TRP A 215 -18.31 -2.15 10.66
CA TRP A 215 -18.33 -0.83 10.04
C TRP A 215 -19.27 -0.84 8.81
N PRO A 216 -19.78 0.32 8.37
CA PRO A 216 -20.81 0.36 7.33
C PRO A 216 -20.42 -0.32 6.01
N SER A 217 -19.19 -0.12 5.51
CA SER A 217 -18.72 -0.70 4.25
C SER A 217 -18.10 -2.10 4.38
N MET A 218 -18.31 -2.80 5.50
CA MET A 218 -17.83 -4.16 5.68
C MET A 218 -18.38 -5.09 4.58
N LEU A 219 -17.52 -5.98 4.05
CA LEU A 219 -17.93 -6.97 3.06
C LEU A 219 -19.11 -7.82 3.58
N ARG A 220 -20.00 -8.23 2.69
CA ARG A 220 -21.14 -9.10 3.00
C ARG A 220 -20.83 -10.59 2.80
N GLY A 221 -19.62 -10.93 2.38
CA GLY A 221 -19.17 -12.31 2.20
C GLY A 221 -18.27 -12.49 0.97
N ILE A 222 -17.93 -13.75 0.73
CA ILE A 222 -17.32 -14.20 -0.52
C ILE A 222 -18.41 -14.86 -1.36
N TRP A 223 -18.60 -14.40 -2.58
CA TRP A 223 -19.64 -14.88 -3.48
C TRP A 223 -19.57 -16.40 -3.68
N GLY A 224 -20.65 -17.08 -3.27
CA GLY A 224 -20.77 -18.53 -3.39
C GLY A 224 -19.90 -19.36 -2.44
N ASP A 225 -19.20 -18.75 -1.48
CA ASP A 225 -18.27 -19.47 -0.58
C ASP A 225 -18.26 -18.91 0.84
N GLU A 226 -19.35 -19.16 1.57
CA GLU A 226 -19.52 -18.72 2.96
C GLU A 226 -18.49 -19.37 3.90
N LYS A 227 -18.14 -20.63 3.64
CA LYS A 227 -17.12 -21.31 4.46
C LYS A 227 -15.79 -20.58 4.37
N ARG A 228 -15.34 -20.27 3.17
CA ARG A 228 -14.09 -19.53 2.96
C ARG A 228 -14.12 -18.13 3.58
N TYR A 229 -15.28 -17.45 3.55
CA TYR A 229 -15.48 -16.18 4.21
C TYR A 229 -15.20 -16.26 5.72
N ARG A 230 -15.81 -17.25 6.40
CA ARG A 230 -15.61 -17.47 7.82
C ARG A 230 -14.17 -17.89 8.13
N ASP A 231 -13.64 -18.85 7.39
CA ASP A 231 -12.29 -19.38 7.60
C ASP A 231 -11.21 -18.31 7.39
N THR A 232 -11.41 -17.38 6.46
CA THR A 232 -10.41 -16.38 6.13
C THR A 232 -10.37 -15.21 7.11
N TYR A 233 -11.54 -14.70 7.53
CA TYR A 233 -11.61 -13.43 8.24
C TYR A 233 -12.05 -13.51 9.69
N TRP A 234 -12.65 -14.66 10.12
CA TRP A 234 -13.30 -14.79 11.43
C TRP A 234 -12.82 -15.96 12.25
N SER A 235 -11.99 -16.84 11.71
CA SER A 235 -11.54 -18.05 12.40
C SER A 235 -10.36 -17.83 13.33
N LYS A 236 -9.57 -16.76 13.11
CA LYS A 236 -8.35 -16.51 13.87
C LYS A 236 -8.65 -15.98 15.28
N PHE A 237 -9.57 -15.05 15.39
CA PHE A 237 -10.02 -14.45 16.64
C PHE A 237 -11.55 -14.45 16.66
N GLU A 238 -12.15 -14.96 17.73
CA GLU A 238 -13.60 -15.08 17.82
C GLU A 238 -14.27 -13.70 17.88
N GLY A 239 -15.21 -13.45 16.94
CA GLY A 239 -15.96 -12.19 16.87
C GLY A 239 -15.18 -10.98 16.38
N VAL A 240 -13.92 -11.14 15.94
CA VAL A 240 -13.05 -10.06 15.50
C VAL A 240 -12.66 -10.25 14.03
N TYR A 241 -12.78 -9.21 13.25
CA TYR A 241 -12.34 -9.22 11.85
C TYR A 241 -10.82 -9.17 11.75
N PHE A 242 -10.25 -10.17 11.09
CA PHE A 242 -8.81 -10.27 10.83
C PHE A 242 -8.50 -9.99 9.36
N PRO A 243 -7.92 -8.83 9.00
CA PRO A 243 -7.60 -8.45 7.62
C PRO A 243 -6.42 -9.23 7.01
N GLY A 244 -5.64 -9.93 7.83
CA GLY A 244 -4.43 -10.62 7.41
C GLY A 244 -3.20 -9.72 7.30
N ASP A 245 -3.24 -8.53 7.90
CA ASP A 245 -2.12 -7.60 7.98
C ASP A 245 -1.49 -7.60 9.38
N GLY A 246 -0.19 -7.40 9.43
CA GLY A 246 0.55 -7.09 10.64
C GLY A 246 0.69 -5.60 10.83
N ALA A 247 0.69 -5.15 12.08
CA ALA A 247 0.89 -3.76 12.44
C ALA A 247 1.57 -3.61 13.81
N ARG A 248 2.04 -2.40 14.09
CA ARG A 248 2.45 -1.97 15.42
C ARG A 248 1.87 -0.59 15.72
N VAL A 249 1.73 -0.29 17.00
CA VAL A 249 1.38 1.05 17.49
C VAL A 249 2.59 1.65 18.17
N ASP A 250 2.85 2.94 17.93
CA ASP A 250 3.92 3.67 18.62
C ASP A 250 3.41 4.39 19.88
N ASP A 251 4.31 5.03 20.62
CA ASP A 251 4.02 5.74 21.88
C ASP A 251 2.98 6.87 21.74
N ASP A 252 2.77 7.39 20.51
CA ASP A 252 1.73 8.39 20.23
C ASP A 252 0.39 7.75 19.83
N GLY A 253 0.28 6.42 19.84
CA GLY A 253 -0.90 5.65 19.45
C GLY A 253 -1.09 5.52 17.94
N TYR A 254 -0.05 5.74 17.14
CA TYR A 254 -0.13 5.69 15.68
C TYR A 254 0.15 4.30 15.13
N PHE A 255 -0.70 3.86 14.21
CA PHE A 255 -0.56 2.59 13.50
C PHE A 255 0.51 2.65 12.41
N TRP A 256 1.38 1.66 12.43
CA TRP A 256 2.38 1.38 11.40
C TRP A 256 2.06 0.03 10.78
N ILE A 257 1.67 0.03 9.52
CA ILE A 257 1.31 -1.20 8.81
C ILE A 257 2.58 -1.89 8.34
N MET A 258 2.80 -3.11 8.81
CA MET A 258 3.99 -3.90 8.48
C MET A 258 3.83 -4.79 7.24
N GLY A 259 2.65 -4.77 6.63
CA GLY A 259 2.31 -5.57 5.46
C GLY A 259 1.54 -6.86 5.81
N ARG A 260 1.43 -7.76 4.84
CA ARG A 260 0.70 -9.03 5.01
C ARG A 260 1.42 -9.93 6.02
N VAL A 261 0.64 -10.58 6.88
CA VAL A 261 1.19 -11.55 7.85
C VAL A 261 1.90 -12.71 7.13
N ASP A 262 1.42 -13.09 5.94
CA ASP A 262 2.04 -14.10 5.10
C ASP A 262 3.41 -13.69 4.53
N ASP A 263 3.71 -12.38 4.54
CA ASP A 263 4.98 -11.80 4.09
C ASP A 263 5.92 -11.44 5.27
N VAL A 264 5.50 -11.66 6.53
CA VAL A 264 6.40 -11.55 7.69
C VAL A 264 7.33 -12.76 7.73
N LEU A 265 8.63 -12.49 7.81
CA LEU A 265 9.68 -13.50 7.84
C LEU A 265 9.91 -14.00 9.26
N ASN A 266 10.12 -15.29 9.43
CA ASN A 266 10.57 -15.87 10.69
C ASN A 266 12.04 -16.31 10.56
N VAL A 267 12.95 -15.40 10.93
CA VAL A 267 14.39 -15.63 10.84
C VAL A 267 14.94 -15.96 12.23
N ALA A 268 15.37 -17.18 12.44
CA ALA A 268 15.90 -17.67 13.72
C ALA A 268 14.98 -17.36 14.93
N GLY A 269 13.66 -17.49 14.75
CA GLY A 269 12.67 -17.22 15.79
C GLY A 269 12.23 -15.74 15.93
N HIS A 270 12.84 -14.83 15.18
CA HIS A 270 12.46 -13.41 15.16
C HIS A 270 11.54 -13.13 13.97
N ARG A 271 10.46 -12.38 14.25
CA ARG A 271 9.55 -11.89 13.20
C ARG A 271 10.09 -10.59 12.62
N ILE A 272 10.40 -10.59 11.34
CA ILE A 272 10.93 -9.44 10.60
C ILE A 272 9.95 -9.08 9.50
N GLY A 273 9.47 -7.85 9.47
CA GLY A 273 8.64 -7.35 8.39
C GLY A 273 9.45 -7.19 7.11
N THR A 274 8.96 -7.73 5.98
CA THR A 274 9.62 -7.51 4.69
C THR A 274 9.75 -6.04 4.37
N MET A 275 8.73 -5.24 4.73
CA MET A 275 8.69 -3.79 4.52
C MET A 275 9.78 -3.03 5.27
N GLU A 276 10.17 -3.49 6.46
CA GLU A 276 11.25 -2.85 7.23
C GLU A 276 12.59 -3.00 6.50
N VAL A 277 12.85 -4.21 5.98
CA VAL A 277 14.07 -4.50 5.21
C VAL A 277 14.04 -3.77 3.86
N GLU A 278 12.89 -3.73 3.19
CA GLU A 278 12.70 -2.97 1.94
C GLU A 278 12.94 -1.47 2.17
N SER A 279 12.42 -0.91 3.26
CA SER A 279 12.62 0.49 3.62
C SER A 279 14.09 0.83 3.88
N ALA A 280 14.79 -0.02 4.64
CA ALA A 280 16.22 0.17 4.86
C ALA A 280 17.03 0.08 3.56
N LEU A 281 16.67 -0.81 2.63
CA LEU A 281 17.32 -0.89 1.33
C LEU A 281 17.07 0.37 0.48
N VAL A 282 15.83 0.88 0.45
CA VAL A 282 15.47 2.08 -0.34
C VAL A 282 16.06 3.36 0.25
N ASP A 283 16.32 3.42 1.55
CA ASP A 283 17.04 4.53 2.20
C ASP A 283 18.48 4.70 1.66
N HIS A 284 19.08 3.64 1.15
CA HIS A 284 20.41 3.72 0.54
C HIS A 284 20.39 4.49 -0.79
N GLU A 285 21.33 5.43 -0.97
CA GLU A 285 21.40 6.35 -2.11
C GLU A 285 21.38 5.68 -3.49
N ALA A 286 21.89 4.46 -3.61
CA ALA A 286 21.97 3.70 -4.85
C ALA A 286 20.66 2.99 -5.25
N VAL A 287 19.72 2.79 -4.32
CA VAL A 287 18.54 1.94 -4.52
C VAL A 287 17.33 2.75 -4.94
N ALA A 288 16.65 2.31 -6.00
CA ALA A 288 15.39 2.89 -6.45
C ALA A 288 14.17 2.14 -5.89
N GLU A 289 14.20 0.81 -5.96
CA GLU A 289 13.15 -0.05 -5.42
C GLU A 289 13.76 -1.30 -4.80
N ALA A 290 13.08 -1.84 -3.81
CA ALA A 290 13.43 -3.12 -3.17
C ALA A 290 12.18 -3.98 -2.98
N ALA A 291 12.37 -5.29 -3.08
CA ALA A 291 11.38 -6.27 -2.69
C ALA A 291 12.06 -7.40 -1.92
N VAL A 292 11.46 -7.80 -0.82
CA VAL A 292 12.02 -8.79 0.09
C VAL A 292 11.08 -9.97 0.22
N VAL A 293 11.65 -11.16 0.21
CA VAL A 293 10.92 -12.42 0.43
C VAL A 293 11.73 -13.34 1.34
N GLY A 294 11.03 -14.24 2.00
CA GLY A 294 11.67 -15.35 2.70
C GLY A 294 11.97 -16.48 1.73
N ARG A 295 13.14 -17.10 1.86
CA ARG A 295 13.44 -18.40 1.31
C ARG A 295 13.69 -19.43 2.42
N ALA A 296 13.46 -20.68 2.13
CA ALA A 296 13.74 -21.75 3.09
C ALA A 296 15.22 -21.78 3.48
N ASP A 297 15.51 -21.95 4.77
CA ASP A 297 16.84 -22.08 5.33
C ASP A 297 16.84 -23.19 6.39
N GLU A 298 17.74 -24.16 6.27
CA GLU A 298 17.77 -25.36 7.13
C GLU A 298 18.11 -25.03 8.61
N ILE A 299 18.83 -23.94 8.86
CA ILE A 299 19.29 -23.56 10.20
C ILE A 299 18.37 -22.50 10.82
N LYS A 300 17.99 -21.50 10.03
CA LYS A 300 17.23 -20.34 10.53
C LYS A 300 15.72 -20.46 10.33
N GLY A 301 15.24 -21.54 9.69
CA GLY A 301 13.88 -21.71 9.22
C GLY A 301 13.63 -20.91 7.94
N GLN A 302 13.86 -19.61 7.99
CA GLN A 302 13.85 -18.73 6.81
C GLN A 302 15.09 -17.85 6.78
N ALA A 303 15.54 -17.51 5.56
CA ALA A 303 16.54 -16.50 5.28
C ALA A 303 15.96 -15.38 4.42
N ILE A 304 16.49 -14.19 4.57
CA ILE A 304 16.04 -13.01 3.83
C ILE A 304 16.68 -13.02 2.44
N ALA A 305 15.86 -13.00 1.40
CA ALA A 305 16.28 -12.77 0.03
C ALA A 305 15.74 -11.41 -0.43
N ALA A 306 16.64 -10.49 -0.79
CA ALA A 306 16.34 -9.14 -1.23
C ALA A 306 16.59 -9.00 -2.74
N PHE A 307 15.67 -8.35 -3.43
CA PHE A 307 15.76 -7.97 -4.83
C PHE A 307 15.72 -6.45 -4.90
N VAL A 308 16.69 -5.85 -5.58
CA VAL A 308 16.79 -4.39 -5.66
C VAL A 308 16.95 -3.92 -7.11
N SER A 309 16.30 -2.82 -7.47
CA SER A 309 16.63 -2.06 -8.67
C SER A 309 17.37 -0.78 -8.28
N LEU A 310 18.37 -0.42 -9.07
CA LEU A 310 19.21 0.76 -8.81
C LEU A 310 18.61 2.01 -9.44
N LYS A 311 18.95 3.17 -8.89
CA LYS A 311 18.64 4.48 -9.51
C LYS A 311 19.32 4.60 -10.86
N GLU A 312 18.75 5.40 -11.75
CA GLU A 312 19.32 5.65 -13.09
C GLU A 312 20.73 6.23 -12.98
N GLY A 313 21.66 5.70 -13.77
CA GLY A 313 23.07 6.12 -13.74
C GLY A 313 23.92 5.47 -12.66
N VAL A 314 23.36 4.63 -11.80
CA VAL A 314 24.13 3.87 -10.81
C VAL A 314 24.52 2.51 -11.39
N GLU A 315 25.82 2.27 -11.51
CA GLU A 315 26.34 0.97 -11.94
C GLU A 315 26.56 0.03 -10.75
N PRO A 316 26.23 -1.26 -10.88
CA PRO A 316 26.43 -2.22 -9.81
C PRO A 316 27.92 -2.54 -9.62
N GLY A 317 28.59 -1.76 -8.77
CA GLY A 317 29.98 -2.02 -8.35
C GLY A 317 30.13 -3.40 -7.67
N SER A 318 31.35 -3.92 -7.63
CA SER A 318 31.63 -5.23 -7.04
C SER A 318 31.32 -5.30 -5.54
N THR A 319 31.36 -4.17 -4.84
CA THR A 319 31.13 -4.06 -3.39
C THR A 319 29.69 -3.72 -3.02
N LEU A 320 28.91 -3.15 -3.95
CA LEU A 320 27.58 -2.61 -3.66
C LEU A 320 26.62 -3.60 -2.99
N ARG A 321 26.70 -4.90 -3.33
CA ARG A 321 25.86 -5.91 -2.69
C ARG A 321 26.17 -6.04 -1.20
N GLU A 322 27.43 -6.06 -0.83
CA GLU A 322 27.83 -6.14 0.58
C GLU A 322 27.52 -4.83 1.30
N GLU A 323 27.72 -3.68 0.68
CA GLU A 323 27.37 -2.38 1.21
C GLU A 323 25.88 -2.30 1.56
N LEU A 324 24.99 -2.74 0.67
CA LEU A 324 23.54 -2.79 0.89
C LEU A 324 23.17 -3.76 2.01
N ARG A 325 23.78 -4.94 2.07
CA ARG A 325 23.56 -5.90 3.14
C ARG A 325 24.00 -5.36 4.51
N ASP A 326 25.12 -4.69 4.55
CA ASP A 326 25.65 -4.09 5.77
C ASP A 326 24.84 -2.86 6.19
N HIS A 327 24.30 -2.09 5.22
CA HIS A 327 23.40 -0.99 5.48
C HIS A 327 22.14 -1.49 6.21
N VAL A 328 21.48 -2.53 5.71
CA VAL A 328 20.33 -3.15 6.40
C VAL A 328 20.70 -3.62 7.81
N ALA A 329 21.85 -4.25 7.97
CA ALA A 329 22.30 -4.72 9.28
C ALA A 329 22.54 -3.57 10.27
N LYS A 330 22.98 -2.41 9.78
CA LYS A 330 23.21 -1.21 10.59
C LYS A 330 21.88 -0.55 11.02
N GLU A 331 20.92 -0.45 10.08
CA GLU A 331 19.64 0.25 10.32
C GLU A 331 18.66 -0.58 11.18
N ILE A 332 18.59 -1.89 10.97
CA ILE A 332 17.62 -2.77 11.66
C ILE A 332 18.29 -3.69 12.68
N GLY A 333 19.49 -4.17 12.35
CA GLY A 333 20.22 -5.15 13.17
C GLY A 333 20.72 -6.34 12.35
N ALA A 334 21.72 -7.03 12.87
CA ALA A 334 22.41 -8.13 12.18
C ALA A 334 21.47 -9.29 11.78
N ILE A 335 20.36 -9.48 12.50
CA ILE A 335 19.36 -10.52 12.21
C ILE A 335 18.62 -10.27 10.89
N ALA A 336 18.44 -8.99 10.52
CA ALA A 336 17.75 -8.56 9.31
C ALA A 336 18.67 -8.49 8.08
N ARG A 337 19.96 -8.75 8.23
CA ARG A 337 20.94 -8.73 7.13
C ARG A 337 20.54 -9.75 6.06
N PRO A 338 20.27 -9.34 4.80
CA PRO A 338 19.87 -10.25 3.75
C PRO A 338 20.93 -11.35 3.51
N ALA A 339 20.50 -12.60 3.45
CA ALA A 339 21.37 -13.72 3.09
C ALA A 339 21.72 -13.65 1.60
N ASP A 340 20.71 -13.31 0.77
CA ASP A 340 20.87 -13.12 -0.66
C ASP A 340 20.43 -11.69 -1.04
N LEU A 341 21.22 -11.06 -1.92
CA LEU A 341 20.88 -9.76 -2.50
C LEU A 341 21.11 -9.81 -4.01
N ILE A 342 20.03 -9.65 -4.75
CA ILE A 342 19.99 -9.73 -6.21
C ILE A 342 19.69 -8.34 -6.77
N ILE A 343 20.61 -7.82 -7.58
CA ILE A 343 20.41 -6.58 -8.31
C ILE A 343 19.77 -6.95 -9.65
N THR A 344 18.64 -6.32 -9.97
CA THR A 344 17.86 -6.54 -11.19
C THR A 344 17.52 -5.22 -11.86
N ALA A 345 17.26 -5.24 -13.16
CA ALA A 345 16.85 -4.04 -13.89
C ALA A 345 15.47 -3.54 -13.44
N ASP A 346 14.55 -4.45 -13.15
CA ASP A 346 13.20 -4.13 -12.65
C ASP A 346 12.66 -5.28 -11.80
N LEU A 347 11.63 -5.00 -11.00
CA LEU A 347 10.93 -5.97 -10.19
C LEU A 347 9.67 -6.46 -10.92
N PRO A 348 9.30 -7.75 -10.82
CA PRO A 348 8.09 -8.25 -11.45
C PRO A 348 6.85 -7.62 -10.83
N LYS A 349 6.01 -6.99 -11.65
CA LYS A 349 4.81 -6.28 -11.22
C LYS A 349 3.57 -6.78 -11.95
N THR A 350 2.44 -6.66 -11.30
CA THR A 350 1.13 -6.79 -11.94
C THR A 350 0.86 -5.55 -12.80
N ARG A 351 -0.16 -5.61 -13.67
CA ARG A 351 -0.63 -4.44 -14.44
C ARG A 351 -1.03 -3.24 -13.57
N SER A 352 -1.36 -3.47 -12.31
CA SER A 352 -1.62 -2.41 -11.32
C SER A 352 -0.37 -1.86 -10.63
N GLY A 353 0.83 -2.31 -11.02
CA GLY A 353 2.10 -1.90 -10.41
C GLY A 353 2.47 -2.61 -9.11
N LYS A 354 1.65 -3.55 -8.62
CA LYS A 354 1.94 -4.29 -7.39
C LYS A 354 3.04 -5.34 -7.63
N ILE A 355 4.06 -5.35 -6.77
CA ILE A 355 5.17 -6.32 -6.83
C ILE A 355 4.63 -7.74 -6.63
N MET A 356 5.02 -8.65 -7.51
CA MET A 356 4.63 -10.06 -7.49
C MET A 356 5.59 -10.89 -6.62
N ARG A 357 5.51 -10.71 -5.29
CA ARG A 357 6.40 -11.39 -4.33
C ARG A 357 6.40 -12.91 -4.46
N ARG A 358 5.30 -13.50 -4.94
CA ARG A 358 5.25 -14.94 -5.20
C ARG A 358 6.30 -15.38 -6.21
N LEU A 359 6.46 -14.66 -7.32
CA LEU A 359 7.49 -14.98 -8.33
C LEU A 359 8.91 -14.79 -7.77
N LEU A 360 9.12 -13.73 -6.98
CA LEU A 360 10.40 -13.51 -6.31
C LEU A 360 10.75 -14.62 -5.32
N ARG A 361 9.74 -15.15 -4.62
CA ARG A 361 9.90 -16.30 -3.72
C ARG A 361 10.24 -17.58 -4.49
N ASP A 362 9.59 -17.81 -5.62
CA ASP A 362 9.91 -18.96 -6.49
C ASP A 362 11.37 -18.87 -6.99
N ILE A 363 11.83 -17.67 -7.37
CA ILE A 363 13.22 -17.42 -7.78
C ILE A 363 14.19 -17.67 -6.61
N ALA A 364 13.90 -17.14 -5.43
CA ALA A 364 14.75 -17.26 -4.25
C ALA A 364 14.90 -18.70 -3.78
N ASP A 365 13.84 -19.51 -3.92
CA ASP A 365 13.84 -20.94 -3.59
C ASP A 365 14.36 -21.83 -4.74
N GLY A 366 14.73 -21.27 -5.89
CA GLY A 366 15.16 -22.01 -7.08
C GLY A 366 14.07 -22.88 -7.69
N ARG A 367 12.80 -22.52 -7.49
CA ARG A 367 11.64 -23.25 -8.04
C ARG A 367 11.26 -22.74 -9.42
N ALA A 368 10.53 -23.57 -10.17
CA ALA A 368 9.90 -23.13 -11.42
C ALA A 368 8.88 -22.02 -11.12
N LEU A 369 8.88 -20.99 -11.97
CA LEU A 369 7.93 -19.89 -11.84
C LEU A 369 6.49 -20.40 -11.98
N GLY A 370 5.64 -20.02 -11.03
CA GLY A 370 4.21 -20.31 -11.08
C GLY A 370 3.48 -19.46 -12.13
N ASP A 371 2.16 -19.27 -11.96
CA ASP A 371 1.32 -18.53 -12.89
C ASP A 371 1.82 -17.09 -13.11
N MET A 372 2.06 -16.72 -14.37
CA MET A 372 2.54 -15.40 -14.81
C MET A 372 1.47 -14.60 -15.57
N THR A 373 0.22 -15.04 -15.59
CA THR A 373 -0.85 -14.40 -16.39
C THR A 373 -1.14 -12.95 -16.02
N THR A 374 -0.79 -12.54 -14.82
CA THR A 374 -0.97 -11.16 -14.32
C THR A 374 0.29 -10.31 -14.37
N LEU A 375 1.40 -10.84 -14.88
CA LEU A 375 2.64 -10.09 -15.06
C LEU A 375 2.43 -9.01 -16.14
N ALA A 376 2.89 -7.78 -15.84
CA ALA A 376 2.83 -6.64 -16.74
C ALA A 376 3.95 -6.68 -17.79
#